data_561398f6ae42e64dfc42a2bc1d39cc09
#
_entry.id   561398f6ae42e64dfc42a2bc1d39cc09
#
_cell.length_a   1.000
_cell.length_b   1.000
_cell.length_c   1.000
_cell.angle_alpha   90.00
_cell.angle_beta   90.00
_cell.angle_gamma   90.00
#
_symmetry.space_group_name_H-M   'P 1'
#
loop_
_entity.id
_entity.type
_entity.pdbx_description
1 polymer ?
#
loop_
_entity_poly.entity_id
_entity_poly.type
_entity_poly.pdbx_seq_one_letter_code
_entity_poly.pdbx_strand_id
1 'polypeptide(L)'
;MKLTIKNLAKISKAEVELNGITVVAGYNSTGKSTISKALLSVMSAYSDLNEKIMSQRSFEIRHTLENTVSTEKPTTIYFGNRGGMGRLARALSENRSLELNVEKLRLSAEEGLMDEEKKQVNRYIQEHFEEICAEIEKKRDIPDREYASFIVNNQFRWVFDQQI
;
A
#
# COMPACT_ATOMS: atom_id res chain seq x y z
N MET A 1 -23.54 11.90 -9.07
CA MET A 1 -22.07 12.05 -8.97
C MET A 1 -21.58 12.90 -10.14
N LYS A 2 -20.62 13.83 -9.92
CA LYS A 2 -20.05 14.65 -11.00
C LYS A 2 -18.58 14.34 -11.15
N LEU A 3 -18.13 14.04 -12.38
CA LEU A 3 -16.74 13.84 -12.75
C LEU A 3 -16.26 15.06 -13.55
N THR A 4 -15.21 15.73 -13.07
CA THR A 4 -14.56 16.80 -13.80
C THR A 4 -13.15 16.35 -14.22
N ILE A 5 -12.89 16.39 -15.52
CA ILE A 5 -11.59 16.04 -16.11
C ILE A 5 -10.97 17.33 -16.68
N LYS A 6 -9.68 17.55 -16.40
CA LYS A 6 -8.91 18.66 -16.95
C LYS A 6 -7.55 18.15 -17.43
N ASN A 7 -7.15 18.57 -18.64
CA ASN A 7 -5.82 18.31 -19.21
C ASN A 7 -5.44 16.82 -19.22
N LEU A 8 -6.37 15.96 -19.65
CA LEU A 8 -6.12 14.52 -19.75
C LEU A 8 -6.14 14.08 -21.22
N ALA A 9 -5.00 13.64 -21.74
CA ALA A 9 -4.82 13.28 -23.14
C ALA A 9 -5.32 14.40 -24.09
N LYS A 10 -6.32 14.12 -24.93
CA LYS A 10 -6.92 15.10 -25.85
C LYS A 10 -8.02 15.97 -25.21
N ILE A 11 -8.34 15.74 -23.94
CA ILE A 11 -9.41 16.47 -23.25
C ILE A 11 -8.81 17.64 -22.49
N SER A 12 -9.09 18.86 -22.93
CA SER A 12 -8.73 20.07 -22.18
C SER A 12 -9.61 20.25 -20.95
N LYS A 13 -10.92 20.07 -21.11
CA LYS A 13 -11.90 20.08 -20.01
C LYS A 13 -13.13 19.26 -20.40
N ALA A 14 -13.60 18.43 -19.47
CA ALA A 14 -14.89 17.74 -19.55
C ALA A 14 -15.56 17.70 -18.19
N GLU A 15 -16.88 17.84 -18.16
CA GLU A 15 -17.70 17.66 -16.98
C GLU A 15 -18.82 16.66 -17.33
N VAL A 16 -18.89 15.57 -16.55
CA VAL A 16 -19.84 14.49 -16.76
C VAL A 16 -20.66 14.29 -15.48
N GLU A 17 -21.96 14.43 -15.61
CA GLU A 17 -22.88 14.09 -14.54
C GLU A 17 -23.35 12.65 -14.68
N LEU A 18 -23.20 11.88 -13.60
CA LEU A 18 -23.56 10.48 -13.55
C LEU A 18 -24.85 10.32 -12.71
N ASN A 19 -25.97 10.32 -13.41
CA ASN A 19 -27.32 10.16 -12.84
C ASN A 19 -28.03 9.07 -13.64
N GLY A 20 -28.09 7.85 -13.09
CA GLY A 20 -28.66 6.72 -13.83
C GLY A 20 -27.81 6.34 -15.05
N ILE A 21 -28.41 6.31 -16.22
CA ILE A 21 -27.73 5.98 -17.49
C ILE A 21 -27.14 7.24 -18.11
N THR A 22 -25.83 7.25 -18.34
CA THR A 22 -25.12 8.33 -19.03
C THR A 22 -24.57 7.81 -20.34
N VAL A 23 -24.87 8.48 -21.46
CA VAL A 23 -24.40 8.12 -22.79
C VAL A 23 -23.38 9.17 -23.28
N VAL A 24 -22.18 8.73 -23.63
CA VAL A 24 -21.13 9.57 -24.22
C VAL A 24 -21.06 9.30 -25.73
N ALA A 25 -21.49 10.26 -26.54
CA ALA A 25 -21.47 10.18 -27.99
C ALA A 25 -20.49 11.21 -28.62
N GLY A 26 -20.02 10.92 -29.82
CA GLY A 26 -19.12 11.81 -30.58
C GLY A 26 -18.34 11.05 -31.65
N TYR A 27 -17.63 11.78 -32.50
CA TYR A 27 -16.78 11.23 -33.56
C TYR A 27 -15.62 10.40 -33.01
N ASN A 28 -14.98 9.58 -33.85
CA ASN A 28 -13.79 8.84 -33.45
C ASN A 28 -12.66 9.80 -33.04
N SER A 29 -11.84 9.36 -32.14
CA SER A 29 -10.69 10.13 -31.59
C SER A 29 -11.04 11.42 -30.83
N THR A 30 -12.29 11.62 -30.39
CA THR A 30 -12.71 12.79 -29.59
C THR A 30 -12.50 12.65 -28.07
N GLY A 31 -11.96 11.53 -27.60
CA GLY A 31 -11.70 11.32 -26.17
C GLY A 31 -12.80 10.56 -25.40
N LYS A 32 -13.80 9.97 -26.08
CA LYS A 32 -14.85 9.15 -25.42
C LYS A 32 -14.29 8.07 -24.51
N SER A 33 -13.36 7.27 -25.03
CA SER A 33 -12.70 6.21 -24.27
C SER A 33 -11.85 6.75 -23.11
N THR A 34 -11.28 7.94 -23.25
CA THR A 34 -10.52 8.62 -22.19
C THR A 34 -11.43 8.97 -21.01
N ILE A 35 -12.66 9.45 -21.27
CA ILE A 35 -13.65 9.71 -20.22
C ILE A 35 -14.03 8.43 -19.48
N SER A 36 -14.33 7.36 -20.21
CA SER A 36 -14.68 6.06 -19.62
C SER A 36 -13.53 5.47 -18.79
N LYS A 37 -12.30 5.59 -19.28
CA LYS A 37 -11.09 5.14 -18.55
C LYS A 37 -10.86 5.96 -17.27
N ALA A 38 -11.00 7.30 -17.36
CA ALA A 38 -10.86 8.16 -16.20
C ALA A 38 -11.92 7.83 -15.13
N LEU A 39 -13.16 7.61 -15.55
CA LEU A 39 -14.21 7.17 -14.64
C LEU A 39 -13.90 5.83 -14.00
N LEU A 40 -13.49 4.83 -14.80
CA LEU A 40 -13.11 3.51 -14.32
C LEU A 40 -11.96 3.62 -13.30
N SER A 41 -10.93 4.41 -13.59
CA SER A 41 -9.79 4.62 -12.69
C SER A 41 -10.24 5.17 -11.33
N VAL A 42 -11.12 6.20 -11.34
CA VAL A 42 -11.66 6.78 -10.11
C VAL A 42 -12.47 5.75 -9.35
N MET A 43 -13.46 5.11 -10.00
CA MET A 43 -14.32 4.13 -9.33
C MET A 43 -13.52 2.96 -8.76
N SER A 44 -12.58 2.42 -9.52
CA SER A 44 -11.71 1.33 -9.07
C SER A 44 -10.78 1.75 -7.94
N ALA A 45 -10.28 2.98 -7.94
CA ALA A 45 -9.43 3.47 -6.86
C ALA A 45 -10.22 3.62 -5.54
N TYR A 46 -11.45 4.13 -5.61
CA TYR A 46 -12.29 4.38 -4.44
C TYR A 46 -13.09 3.14 -3.96
N SER A 47 -13.22 2.10 -4.80
CA SER A 47 -13.78 0.83 -4.34
C SER A 47 -12.89 0.26 -3.25
N ASP A 48 -13.47 0.00 -2.09
CA ASP A 48 -12.79 -0.57 -0.91
C ASP A 48 -11.52 0.20 -0.50
N LEU A 49 -11.54 1.54 -0.65
CA LEU A 49 -10.38 2.40 -0.43
C LEU A 49 -9.76 2.20 0.96
N ASN A 50 -10.56 2.08 2.00
CA ASN A 50 -10.07 1.89 3.37
C ASN A 50 -9.28 0.57 3.48
N GLU A 51 -9.78 -0.50 2.89
CA GLU A 51 -9.09 -1.80 2.89
C GLU A 51 -7.76 -1.73 2.12
N LYS A 52 -7.76 -1.03 0.98
CA LYS A 52 -6.54 -0.79 0.20
C LYS A 52 -5.51 0.04 0.98
N ILE A 53 -5.95 1.08 1.70
CA ILE A 53 -5.07 1.89 2.56
C ILE A 53 -4.45 1.03 3.65
N MET A 54 -5.28 0.22 4.34
CA MET A 54 -4.79 -0.68 5.39
C MET A 54 -3.81 -1.72 4.85
N SER A 55 -4.10 -2.30 3.69
CA SER A 55 -3.23 -3.26 3.02
C SER A 55 -1.90 -2.64 2.62
N GLN A 56 -1.91 -1.41 2.08
CA GLN A 56 -0.70 -0.69 1.70
C GLN A 56 0.13 -0.33 2.93
N ARG A 57 -0.49 0.18 4.00
CA ARG A 57 0.19 0.46 5.27
C ARG A 57 0.80 -0.80 5.87
N SER A 58 0.06 -1.90 5.91
CA SER A 58 0.56 -3.19 6.39
C SER A 58 1.76 -3.67 5.55
N PHE A 59 1.72 -3.49 4.24
CA PHE A 59 2.84 -3.80 3.36
C PHE A 59 4.08 -2.97 3.69
N GLU A 60 3.94 -1.65 3.87
CA GLU A 60 5.05 -0.75 4.22
C GLU A 60 5.68 -1.11 5.57
N ILE A 61 4.84 -1.35 6.61
CA ILE A 61 5.30 -1.77 7.93
C ILE A 61 6.04 -3.11 7.83
N ARG A 62 5.48 -4.09 7.11
CA ARG A 62 6.11 -5.39 6.91
C ARG A 62 7.46 -5.26 6.24
N HIS A 63 7.53 -4.52 5.14
CA HIS A 63 8.77 -4.29 4.41
C HIS A 63 9.83 -3.62 5.28
N THR A 64 9.44 -2.68 6.14
CA THR A 64 10.32 -2.07 7.12
C THR A 64 10.82 -3.10 8.13
N LEU A 65 9.94 -3.92 8.71
CA LEU A 65 10.30 -4.99 9.63
C LEU A 65 11.27 -6.00 9.01
N GLU A 66 10.97 -6.46 7.80
CA GLU A 66 11.79 -7.44 7.07
C GLU A 66 13.18 -6.87 6.75
N ASN A 67 13.26 -5.63 6.28
CA ASN A 67 14.53 -5.00 5.93
C ASN A 67 15.39 -4.66 7.16
N THR A 68 14.74 -4.29 8.26
CA THR A 68 15.46 -3.89 9.47
C THR A 68 15.97 -5.11 10.26
N VAL A 69 15.25 -6.24 10.21
CA VAL A 69 15.65 -7.47 10.92
C VAL A 69 16.58 -8.35 10.06
N SER A 70 16.64 -8.13 8.75
CA SER A 70 17.49 -8.88 7.83
C SER A 70 18.92 -8.32 7.82
N THR A 71 19.76 -8.77 8.76
CA THR A 71 21.17 -8.39 8.81
C THR A 71 22.04 -9.19 7.87
N GLU A 72 22.93 -8.50 7.16
CA GLU A 72 24.20 -8.90 6.55
C GLU A 72 24.25 -9.97 5.44
N LYS A 73 23.23 -10.73 5.16
CA LYS A 73 23.17 -11.53 3.91
C LYS A 73 21.74 -11.57 3.41
N PRO A 74 21.51 -11.46 2.09
CA PRO A 74 20.21 -11.75 1.52
C PRO A 74 19.98 -13.27 1.49
N THR A 75 19.94 -13.90 2.63
CA THR A 75 19.13 -15.09 2.76
C THR A 75 17.73 -14.59 2.60
N THR A 76 17.18 -14.85 1.44
CA THR A 76 15.81 -14.53 1.07
C THR A 76 14.88 -15.31 1.99
N ILE A 77 14.79 -14.85 3.24
CA ILE A 77 13.77 -15.33 4.15
C ILE A 77 12.49 -14.65 3.65
N TYR A 78 11.84 -15.29 2.69
CA TYR A 78 10.51 -14.90 2.24
C TYR A 78 9.54 -15.11 3.40
N PHE A 79 9.44 -14.13 4.28
CA PHE A 79 8.32 -14.02 5.19
C PHE A 79 7.07 -13.77 4.35
N GLY A 80 6.42 -14.83 3.90
CA GLY A 80 5.16 -14.70 3.17
C GLY A 80 4.13 -13.90 3.99
N ASN A 81 3.10 -13.34 3.34
CA ASN A 81 2.02 -12.59 3.99
C ASN A 81 1.35 -13.34 5.18
N ARG A 82 1.59 -14.63 5.32
CA ARG A 82 1.06 -15.49 6.38
C ARG A 82 2.07 -15.76 7.51
N GLY A 83 3.32 -15.30 7.38
CA GLY A 83 4.33 -15.43 8.44
C GLY A 83 4.10 -14.46 9.60
N GLY A 84 4.84 -14.65 10.68
CA GLY A 84 4.75 -13.86 11.92
C GLY A 84 4.87 -12.36 11.66
N MET A 85 5.84 -11.93 10.87
CA MET A 85 6.05 -10.52 10.51
C MET A 85 4.85 -9.93 9.75
N GLY A 86 4.24 -10.70 8.85
CA GLY A 86 3.04 -10.25 8.12
C GLY A 86 1.84 -10.07 9.06
N ARG A 87 1.63 -10.98 10.03
CA ARG A 87 0.57 -10.84 11.03
C ARG A 87 0.82 -9.67 11.97
N LEU A 88 2.06 -9.47 12.41
CA LEU A 88 2.43 -8.34 13.24
C LEU A 88 2.22 -7.01 12.51
N ALA A 89 2.69 -6.87 11.27
CA ALA A 89 2.51 -5.68 10.46
C ALA A 89 1.03 -5.34 10.26
N ARG A 90 0.20 -6.34 10.01
CA ARG A 90 -1.24 -6.16 9.90
C ARG A 90 -1.86 -5.67 11.21
N ALA A 91 -1.53 -6.29 12.34
CA ALA A 91 -2.01 -5.88 13.64
C ALA A 91 -1.61 -4.43 13.98
N LEU A 92 -0.37 -4.03 13.65
CA LEU A 92 0.13 -2.66 13.83
C LEU A 92 -0.57 -1.65 12.91
N SER A 93 -0.98 -2.06 11.70
CA SER A 93 -1.73 -1.21 10.77
C SER A 93 -3.19 -1.02 11.16
N GLU A 94 -3.82 -2.06 11.70
CA GLU A 94 -5.22 -2.06 12.12
C GLU A 94 -5.44 -1.34 13.46
N ASN A 95 -4.48 -1.44 14.37
CA ASN A 95 -4.58 -0.86 15.70
C ASN A 95 -3.42 0.10 15.99
N ARG A 96 -3.70 1.41 15.85
CA ARG A 96 -2.70 2.46 16.11
C ARG A 96 -2.25 2.54 17.58
N SER A 97 -3.04 2.03 18.52
CA SER A 97 -2.69 1.98 19.94
C SER A 97 -1.90 0.73 20.33
N LEU A 98 -1.70 -0.21 19.40
CA LEU A 98 -0.92 -1.41 19.66
C LEU A 98 0.55 -1.06 19.83
N GLU A 99 1.06 -1.22 21.04
CA GLU A 99 2.48 -1.03 21.33
C GLU A 99 3.30 -2.23 20.84
N LEU A 100 4.36 -1.93 20.09
CA LEU A 100 5.39 -2.90 19.75
C LEU A 100 6.32 -3.07 20.95
N ASN A 101 6.62 -4.31 21.29
CA ASN A 101 7.63 -4.65 22.28
C ASN A 101 8.58 -5.73 21.75
N VAL A 102 9.73 -5.88 22.40
CA VAL A 102 10.78 -6.82 22.01
C VAL A 102 10.24 -8.23 21.85
N GLU A 103 9.39 -8.69 22.77
CA GLU A 103 8.86 -10.06 22.76
C GLU A 103 7.94 -10.32 21.55
N LYS A 104 7.03 -9.39 21.25
CA LYS A 104 6.15 -9.50 20.06
C LYS A 104 6.96 -9.53 18.77
N LEU A 105 7.99 -8.67 18.67
CA LEU A 105 8.85 -8.62 17.51
C LEU A 105 9.65 -9.91 17.37
N ARG A 106 10.24 -10.40 18.46
CA ARG A 106 11.00 -11.63 18.51
C ARG A 106 10.16 -12.83 18.06
N LEU A 107 9.01 -13.06 18.68
CA LEU A 107 8.12 -14.17 18.32
C LEU A 107 7.69 -14.14 16.85
N SER A 108 7.47 -12.94 16.33
CA SER A 108 7.09 -12.77 14.90
C SER A 108 8.25 -13.00 13.95
N ALA A 109 9.48 -12.67 14.36
CA ALA A 109 10.69 -12.82 13.55
C ALA A 109 11.23 -14.27 13.59
N GLU A 110 11.06 -14.98 14.69
CA GLU A 110 11.56 -16.36 14.86
C GLU A 110 10.79 -17.40 14.04
N GLU A 111 9.61 -17.07 13.55
CA GLU A 111 8.77 -18.03 12.85
C GLU A 111 9.43 -18.54 11.56
N GLY A 112 9.67 -19.85 11.53
CA GLY A 112 10.29 -20.52 10.39
C GLY A 112 11.81 -20.48 10.36
N LEU A 113 12.47 -19.88 11.36
CA LEU A 113 13.93 -19.84 11.48
C LEU A 113 14.49 -21.05 12.23
N MET A 114 15.73 -21.41 11.90
CA MET A 114 16.51 -22.39 12.67
C MET A 114 17.08 -21.74 13.95
N ASP A 115 17.48 -22.57 14.92
CA ASP A 115 17.89 -22.09 16.24
C ASP A 115 19.08 -21.11 16.21
N GLU A 116 20.02 -21.28 15.30
CA GLU A 116 21.16 -20.38 15.18
C GLU A 116 20.75 -19.03 14.58
N GLU A 117 19.85 -19.03 13.57
CA GLU A 117 19.28 -17.83 12.99
C GLU A 117 18.44 -17.05 14.02
N LYS A 118 17.66 -17.75 14.85
CA LYS A 118 16.91 -17.14 15.97
C LYS A 118 17.83 -16.38 16.92
N LYS A 119 18.97 -16.94 17.27
CA LYS A 119 19.93 -16.26 18.16
C LYS A 119 20.47 -14.99 17.56
N GLN A 120 20.80 -15.01 16.26
CA GLN A 120 21.29 -13.82 15.55
C GLN A 120 20.23 -12.73 15.48
N VAL A 121 19.01 -13.08 15.05
CA VAL A 121 17.87 -12.18 14.96
C VAL A 121 17.52 -11.59 16.33
N ASN A 122 17.50 -12.38 17.39
CA ASN A 122 17.20 -11.91 18.72
C ASN A 122 18.23 -10.92 19.27
N ARG A 123 19.51 -11.18 19.04
CA ARG A 123 20.57 -10.23 19.40
C ARG A 123 20.37 -8.90 18.69
N TYR A 124 20.16 -8.96 17.38
CA TYR A 124 19.94 -7.77 16.56
C TYR A 124 18.72 -6.97 17.03
N ILE A 125 17.58 -7.64 17.26
CA ILE A 125 16.38 -6.99 17.78
C ILE A 125 16.65 -6.29 19.12
N GLN A 126 17.40 -6.92 20.04
CA GLN A 126 17.74 -6.30 21.33
C GLN A 126 18.62 -5.06 21.17
N GLU A 127 19.58 -5.09 20.25
CA GLU A 127 20.51 -3.98 20.03
C GLU A 127 19.86 -2.80 19.29
N HIS A 128 18.88 -3.05 18.38
CA HIS A 128 18.32 -2.04 17.50
C HIS A 128 16.82 -1.79 17.71
N PHE A 129 16.23 -2.23 18.81
CA PHE A 129 14.79 -2.18 19.02
C PHE A 129 14.21 -0.77 18.93
N GLU A 130 14.88 0.23 19.48
CA GLU A 130 14.44 1.62 19.44
C GLU A 130 14.42 2.18 18.01
N GLU A 131 15.44 1.85 17.20
CA GLU A 131 15.52 2.26 15.80
C GLU A 131 14.39 1.61 14.98
N ILE A 132 14.14 0.31 15.21
CA ILE A 132 13.05 -0.43 14.58
C ILE A 132 11.71 0.21 14.91
N CYS A 133 11.46 0.52 16.18
CA CYS A 133 10.24 1.20 16.61
C CYS A 133 10.07 2.57 15.94
N ALA A 134 11.13 3.37 15.90
CA ALA A 134 11.09 4.69 15.29
C ALA A 134 10.75 4.62 13.78
N GLU A 135 11.31 3.67 13.04
CA GLU A 135 11.00 3.49 11.62
C GLU A 135 9.55 3.01 11.40
N ILE A 136 9.04 2.14 12.27
CA ILE A 136 7.66 1.67 12.20
C ILE A 136 6.67 2.80 12.51
N GLU A 137 6.94 3.62 13.53
CA GLU A 137 6.07 4.75 13.87
C GLU A 137 6.01 5.77 12.73
N LYS A 138 7.12 6.05 12.04
CA LYS A 138 7.10 6.89 10.82
C LYS A 138 6.12 6.35 9.78
N LYS A 139 6.02 5.01 9.60
CA LYS A 139 5.07 4.41 8.65
C LYS A 139 3.63 4.45 9.16
N ARG A 140 3.43 4.34 10.46
CA ARG A 140 2.11 4.44 11.10
C ARG A 140 1.55 5.86 11.03
N ASP A 141 2.41 6.86 11.12
CA ASP A 141 2.04 8.28 11.11
C ASP A 141 1.71 8.83 9.72
N ILE A 142 2.02 8.09 8.64
CA ILE A 142 1.63 8.48 7.29
C ILE A 142 0.09 8.64 7.22
N PRO A 143 -0.42 9.84 6.86
CA PRO A 143 -1.84 10.08 6.78
C PRO A 143 -2.53 9.21 5.72
N ASP A 144 -3.76 8.79 5.98
CA ASP A 144 -4.57 7.99 5.03
C ASP A 144 -4.71 8.66 3.66
N ARG A 145 -4.75 10.00 3.61
CA ARG A 145 -4.80 10.77 2.36
C ARG A 145 -3.59 10.55 1.45
N GLU A 146 -2.41 10.29 2.03
CA GLU A 146 -1.20 10.02 1.24
C GLU A 146 -1.28 8.64 0.58
N TYR A 147 -1.71 7.64 1.34
CA TYR A 147 -1.99 6.31 0.78
C TYR A 147 -3.10 6.36 -0.27
N ALA A 148 -4.20 7.11 -0.01
CA ALA A 148 -5.26 7.30 -0.99
C ALA A 148 -4.73 7.93 -2.28
N SER A 149 -3.89 8.97 -2.18
CA SER A 149 -3.26 9.62 -3.34
C SER A 149 -2.38 8.65 -4.13
N PHE A 150 -1.59 7.84 -3.43
CA PHE A 150 -0.74 6.81 -4.05
C PHE A 150 -1.59 5.76 -4.79
N ILE A 151 -2.66 5.26 -4.16
CA ILE A 151 -3.57 4.26 -4.75
C ILE A 151 -4.24 4.82 -6.01
N VAL A 152 -4.76 6.06 -5.93
CA VAL A 152 -5.40 6.73 -7.07
C VAL A 152 -4.41 6.90 -8.22
N ASN A 153 -3.21 7.41 -7.95
CA ASN A 153 -2.17 7.62 -8.96
C ASN A 153 -1.76 6.31 -9.64
N ASN A 154 -1.58 5.24 -8.87
CA ASN A 154 -1.23 3.92 -9.42
C ASN A 154 -2.36 3.36 -10.28
N GLN A 155 -3.62 3.53 -9.87
CA GLN A 155 -4.77 3.08 -10.65
C GLN A 155 -4.87 3.84 -11.98
N PHE A 156 -4.62 5.15 -11.98
CA PHE A 156 -4.57 5.94 -13.21
C PHE A 156 -3.43 5.47 -14.13
N ARG A 157 -2.22 5.30 -13.60
CA ARG A 157 -1.09 4.77 -14.37
C ARG A 157 -1.45 3.43 -14.99
N TRP A 158 -1.93 2.48 -14.20
CA TRP A 158 -2.29 1.15 -14.71
C TRP A 158 -3.30 1.21 -15.86
N VAL A 159 -4.33 2.07 -15.79
CA VAL A 159 -5.37 2.17 -16.84
C VAL A 159 -4.86 2.90 -18.08
N PHE A 160 -3.94 3.86 -17.94
CA PHE A 160 -3.47 4.67 -19.05
C PHE A 160 -2.16 4.21 -19.67
N ASP A 161 -1.22 3.64 -18.88
CA ASP A 161 0.09 3.18 -19.37
C ASP A 161 0.02 1.86 -20.17
N GLN A 162 -1.06 1.11 -20.07
CA GLN A 162 -1.27 -0.12 -20.88
C GLN A 162 -1.48 0.13 -22.38
N GLN A 163 -1.28 1.37 -22.87
CA GLN A 163 -1.48 1.77 -24.24
C GLN A 163 -0.24 2.39 -24.92
N ILE A 164 0.93 2.24 -24.34
CA ILE A 164 2.21 2.63 -24.94
C ILE A 164 2.92 1.40 -25.47
#